data_bde3bc818f0ba5f69276b0fa5fb99938
#
_entry.id   bde3bc818f0ba5f69276b0fa5fb99938
#
_cell.length_a   1.000
_cell.length_b   1.000
_cell.length_c   1.000
_cell.angle_alpha   90.00
_cell.angle_beta   90.00
_cell.angle_gamma   90.00
#
_symmetry.space_group_name_H-M   'P 1'
#
loop_
_entity.id
_entity.type
_entity.pdbx_description
1 polymer ?
#
loop_
_entity_poly.entity_id
_entity_poly.type
_entity_poly.pdbx_seq_one_letter_code
_entity_poly.pdbx_strand_id
1 'polypeptide(L)'
;MKTCIVISTESAQFSALALKGDFRESLKKVAELGYDAVELAIRDPHTIDADLIKQLLGKYHLSMPAIGTGQAYGEEGLSFTDPDQDVRRKAVQRIKDQMDLGLALGGAQIIIGLIRGRVQTGMKKEQAEKYFIQCMTECLDYKPEVTLTVEAINRYETNLYNDTCSVRTIIDKINRPNLKMLIDTFHMNIEEPDMVQSILASGESISHVHFADSNRWAPGCGHIHFKEILKALKKIGYQGAISAEILPKPTPDECLRLTIEYYKRLNLRPSGRPKEEKIASTL
;
A
#
# COMPACT_ATOMS: atom_id res chain seq x y z
N MET A 1 -14.57 -3.57 5.05
CA MET A 1 -13.22 -3.50 4.46
C MET A 1 -13.30 -3.99 3.03
N LYS A 2 -12.68 -3.26 2.09
CA LYS A 2 -12.67 -3.61 0.67
C LYS A 2 -11.55 -4.59 0.35
N THR A 3 -11.79 -5.51 -0.58
CA THR A 3 -10.75 -6.40 -1.12
C THR A 3 -9.97 -5.69 -2.21
N CYS A 4 -8.64 -5.64 -2.09
CA CYS A 4 -7.76 -4.91 -2.99
C CYS A 4 -6.54 -5.73 -3.39
N ILE A 5 -5.93 -5.40 -4.50
CA ILE A 5 -4.70 -6.00 -5.00
C ILE A 5 -3.79 -4.92 -5.58
N VAL A 6 -2.48 -5.03 -5.37
CA VAL A 6 -1.49 -4.12 -5.94
C VAL A 6 -1.11 -4.56 -7.34
N ILE A 7 -1.22 -3.64 -8.29
CA ILE A 7 -0.78 -3.85 -9.69
C ILE A 7 0.07 -2.67 -10.16
N SER A 8 0.92 -2.88 -11.14
CA SER A 8 1.69 -1.79 -11.75
C SER A 8 0.99 -1.25 -13.00
N THR A 9 1.16 0.04 -13.27
CA THR A 9 0.69 0.69 -14.49
C THR A 9 1.62 0.46 -15.68
N GLU A 10 2.85 0.03 -15.41
CA GLU A 10 3.91 -0.23 -16.39
C GLU A 10 4.79 -1.40 -15.95
N SER A 11 5.78 -1.77 -16.76
CA SER A 11 6.80 -2.73 -16.37
C SER A 11 7.58 -2.18 -15.16
N ALA A 12 7.76 -2.99 -14.12
CA ALA A 12 8.43 -2.61 -12.89
C ALA A 12 9.46 -3.66 -12.47
N GLN A 13 10.60 -3.20 -11.95
CA GLN A 13 11.62 -4.10 -11.39
C GLN A 13 11.18 -4.68 -10.04
N PHE A 14 10.36 -3.94 -9.28
CA PHE A 14 9.84 -4.41 -7.99
C PHE A 14 9.09 -5.73 -8.15
N SER A 15 9.44 -6.72 -7.34
CA SER A 15 8.98 -8.10 -7.53
C SER A 15 7.59 -8.39 -6.94
N ALA A 16 7.21 -7.72 -5.86
CA ALA A 16 5.96 -8.00 -5.12
C ALA A 16 4.75 -7.27 -5.74
N LEU A 17 4.57 -7.40 -7.05
CA LEU A 17 3.43 -6.89 -7.78
C LEU A 17 2.75 -8.06 -8.49
N ALA A 18 1.47 -8.29 -8.18
CA ALA A 18 0.71 -9.41 -8.73
C ALA A 18 0.62 -9.37 -10.27
N LEU A 19 0.40 -8.19 -10.84
CA LEU A 19 0.37 -7.98 -12.29
C LEU A 19 1.28 -6.82 -12.69
N LYS A 20 1.96 -6.99 -13.82
CA LYS A 20 2.80 -5.99 -14.49
C LYS A 20 2.50 -6.03 -15.98
N GLY A 21 2.55 -4.88 -16.65
CA GLY A 21 2.36 -4.81 -18.10
C GLY A 21 1.06 -4.15 -18.49
N ASP A 22 0.23 -4.78 -19.34
CA ASP A 22 -0.99 -4.16 -19.83
C ASP A 22 -1.97 -3.84 -18.71
N PHE A 23 -2.06 -2.55 -18.39
CA PHE A 23 -2.89 -2.03 -17.32
C PHE A 23 -4.39 -2.28 -17.55
N ARG A 24 -4.86 -2.18 -18.80
CA ARG A 24 -6.28 -2.35 -19.15
C ARG A 24 -6.73 -3.79 -18.92
N GLU A 25 -5.92 -4.74 -19.39
CA GLU A 25 -6.16 -6.18 -19.16
C GLU A 25 -6.03 -6.54 -17.67
N SER A 26 -5.09 -5.92 -16.96
CA SER A 26 -4.94 -6.11 -15.52
C SER A 26 -6.18 -5.68 -14.75
N LEU A 27 -6.74 -4.49 -15.02
CA LEU A 27 -7.97 -4.00 -14.39
C LEU A 27 -9.18 -4.89 -14.71
N LYS A 28 -9.33 -5.30 -15.97
CA LYS A 28 -10.40 -6.20 -16.39
C LYS A 28 -10.34 -7.51 -15.60
N LYS A 29 -9.17 -8.14 -15.55
CA LYS A 29 -8.96 -9.41 -14.82
C LYS A 29 -9.27 -9.28 -13.32
N VAL A 30 -8.81 -8.21 -12.67
CA VAL A 30 -9.10 -7.93 -11.26
C VAL A 30 -10.60 -7.79 -11.01
N ALA A 31 -11.31 -7.08 -11.89
CA ALA A 31 -12.76 -6.92 -11.80
C ALA A 31 -13.52 -8.24 -12.00
N GLU A 32 -13.13 -9.05 -13.01
CA GLU A 32 -13.75 -10.36 -13.30
C GLU A 32 -13.59 -11.34 -12.13
N LEU A 33 -12.46 -11.30 -11.41
CA LEU A 33 -12.24 -12.10 -10.21
C LEU A 33 -13.05 -11.62 -9.00
N GLY A 34 -13.61 -10.42 -9.05
CA GLY A 34 -14.51 -9.89 -8.02
C GLY A 34 -13.82 -9.10 -6.92
N TYR A 35 -12.68 -8.49 -7.16
CA TYR A 35 -12.10 -7.51 -6.25
C TYR A 35 -12.95 -6.23 -6.20
N ASP A 36 -12.90 -5.50 -5.07
CA ASP A 36 -13.57 -4.20 -4.89
C ASP A 36 -12.69 -3.02 -5.33
N ALA A 37 -11.38 -3.23 -5.32
CA ALA A 37 -10.41 -2.15 -5.48
C ALA A 37 -9.11 -2.64 -6.11
N VAL A 38 -8.36 -1.68 -6.65
CA VAL A 38 -6.96 -1.84 -7.05
C VAL A 38 -6.13 -0.77 -6.36
N GLU A 39 -4.92 -1.12 -5.99
CA GLU A 39 -3.87 -0.19 -5.63
C GLU A 39 -2.88 -0.10 -6.78
N LEU A 40 -2.47 1.10 -7.14
CA LEU A 40 -1.58 1.31 -8.27
C LEU A 40 -0.17 1.64 -7.80
N ALA A 41 0.80 0.83 -8.22
CA ALA A 41 2.21 1.18 -8.10
C ALA A 41 2.60 2.06 -9.30
N ILE A 42 2.82 3.35 -9.04
CA ILE A 42 3.10 4.36 -10.06
C ILE A 42 4.48 4.97 -9.82
N ARG A 43 5.39 4.79 -10.77
CA ARG A 43 6.72 5.37 -10.68
C ARG A 43 6.69 6.88 -10.94
N ASP A 44 6.18 7.29 -12.09
CA ASP A 44 6.10 8.68 -12.49
C ASP A 44 4.65 9.06 -12.84
N PRO A 45 3.99 9.94 -12.04
CA PRO A 45 2.61 10.34 -12.29
C PRO A 45 2.42 11.12 -13.60
N HIS A 46 3.47 11.75 -14.15
CA HIS A 46 3.41 12.49 -15.42
C HIS A 46 3.25 11.57 -16.64
N THR A 47 3.53 10.27 -16.50
CA THR A 47 3.33 9.28 -17.55
C THR A 47 1.90 8.70 -17.56
N ILE A 48 1.06 9.11 -16.62
CA ILE A 48 -0.26 8.54 -16.37
C ILE A 48 -1.36 9.39 -17.01
N ASP A 49 -2.19 8.76 -17.81
CA ASP A 49 -3.47 9.33 -18.26
C ASP A 49 -4.54 9.11 -17.16
N ALA A 50 -4.72 10.15 -16.33
CA ALA A 50 -5.65 10.09 -15.21
C ALA A 50 -7.12 9.92 -15.66
N ASP A 51 -7.52 10.51 -16.79
CA ASP A 51 -8.89 10.40 -17.29
C ASP A 51 -9.18 9.00 -17.80
N LEU A 52 -8.22 8.38 -18.47
CA LEU A 52 -8.32 6.98 -18.87
C LEU A 52 -8.45 6.05 -17.65
N ILE A 53 -7.64 6.26 -16.60
CA ILE A 53 -7.72 5.46 -15.38
C ILE A 53 -9.10 5.62 -14.73
N LYS A 54 -9.61 6.86 -14.59
CA LYS A 54 -10.96 7.10 -14.06
C LYS A 54 -12.04 6.37 -14.85
N GLN A 55 -11.95 6.46 -16.20
CA GLN A 55 -12.89 5.79 -17.08
C GLN A 55 -12.88 4.28 -16.87
N LEU A 56 -11.70 3.67 -16.76
CA LEU A 56 -11.56 2.23 -16.56
C LEU A 56 -12.02 1.79 -15.17
N LEU A 57 -11.67 2.53 -14.11
CA LEU A 57 -12.15 2.27 -12.75
C LEU A 57 -13.67 2.35 -12.69
N GLY A 58 -14.28 3.36 -13.31
CA GLY A 58 -15.74 3.51 -13.43
C GLY A 58 -16.36 2.35 -14.20
N LYS A 59 -15.81 2.00 -15.37
CA LYS A 59 -16.27 0.88 -16.20
C LYS A 59 -16.29 -0.46 -15.46
N TYR A 60 -15.28 -0.71 -14.64
CA TYR A 60 -15.14 -1.97 -13.91
C TYR A 60 -15.65 -1.91 -12.46
N HIS A 61 -16.21 -0.79 -12.04
CA HIS A 61 -16.70 -0.56 -10.67
C HIS A 61 -15.63 -0.84 -9.60
N LEU A 62 -14.37 -0.47 -9.88
CA LEU A 62 -13.25 -0.59 -8.97
C LEU A 62 -12.98 0.76 -8.28
N SER A 63 -12.68 0.73 -6.99
CA SER A 63 -12.11 1.89 -6.30
C SER A 63 -10.59 1.81 -6.25
N MET A 64 -9.94 2.96 -6.01
CA MET A 64 -8.49 3.05 -5.89
C MET A 64 -8.14 3.70 -4.54
N PRO A 65 -7.85 2.91 -3.49
CA PRO A 65 -7.61 3.44 -2.15
C PRO A 65 -6.24 4.08 -1.97
N ALA A 66 -5.22 3.63 -2.72
CA ALA A 66 -3.85 4.08 -2.51
C ALA A 66 -3.01 4.04 -3.81
N ILE A 67 -1.93 4.83 -3.79
CA ILE A 67 -0.86 4.82 -4.80
C ILE A 67 0.46 4.48 -4.10
N GLY A 68 1.13 3.42 -4.57
CA GLY A 68 2.46 3.02 -4.14
C GLY A 68 3.56 3.77 -4.90
N THR A 69 4.58 4.26 -4.18
CA THR A 69 5.65 5.11 -4.73
C THR A 69 7.04 4.45 -4.71
N GLY A 70 7.13 3.18 -4.29
CA GLY A 70 8.40 2.47 -4.08
C GLY A 70 9.31 2.39 -5.31
N GLN A 71 8.75 2.38 -6.52
CA GLN A 71 9.51 2.35 -7.77
C GLN A 71 10.38 3.60 -7.97
N ALA A 72 9.94 4.79 -7.53
CA ALA A 72 10.72 6.02 -7.63
C ALA A 72 12.03 5.94 -6.84
N TYR A 73 12.06 5.22 -5.72
CA TYR A 73 13.30 4.92 -5.00
C TYR A 73 14.14 3.88 -5.73
N GLY A 74 13.55 2.74 -6.08
CA GLY A 74 14.29 1.59 -6.63
C GLY A 74 14.88 1.83 -8.01
N GLU A 75 14.20 2.60 -8.86
CA GLU A 75 14.57 2.78 -10.28
C GLU A 75 15.19 4.17 -10.56
N GLU A 76 14.87 5.19 -9.75
CA GLU A 76 15.34 6.56 -9.95
C GLU A 76 16.21 7.09 -8.81
N GLY A 77 16.33 6.35 -7.71
CA GLY A 77 17.13 6.73 -6.54
C GLY A 77 16.55 7.90 -5.74
N LEU A 78 15.27 8.24 -5.91
CA LEU A 78 14.65 9.32 -5.17
C LEU A 78 14.46 8.96 -3.70
N SER A 79 14.94 9.82 -2.80
CA SER A 79 14.97 9.53 -1.36
C SER A 79 14.84 10.78 -0.50
N PHE A 80 14.02 10.71 0.54
CA PHE A 80 13.87 11.79 1.52
C PHE A 80 15.09 11.94 2.45
N THR A 81 15.91 10.91 2.56
CA THR A 81 17.08 10.93 3.45
C THR A 81 18.41 11.01 2.70
N ASP A 82 18.38 11.28 1.40
CA ASP A 82 19.59 11.43 0.63
C ASP A 82 20.43 12.60 1.17
N PRO A 83 21.79 12.49 1.27
CA PRO A 83 22.65 13.61 1.62
C PRO A 83 22.58 14.74 0.59
N ASP A 84 22.36 14.44 -0.69
CA ASP A 84 22.16 15.42 -1.74
C ASP A 84 20.78 16.08 -1.62
N GLN A 85 20.77 17.41 -1.46
CA GLN A 85 19.55 18.20 -1.36
C GLN A 85 18.71 18.14 -2.64
N ASP A 86 19.35 18.01 -3.81
CA ASP A 86 18.63 17.99 -5.09
C ASP A 86 17.85 16.69 -5.25
N VAL A 87 18.41 15.57 -4.78
CA VAL A 87 17.69 14.29 -4.72
C VAL A 87 16.49 14.39 -3.79
N ARG A 88 16.65 14.98 -2.59
CA ARG A 88 15.54 15.20 -1.66
C ARG A 88 14.45 16.10 -2.26
N ARG A 89 14.81 17.20 -2.93
CA ARG A 89 13.85 18.09 -3.61
C ARG A 89 13.06 17.38 -4.69
N LYS A 90 13.74 16.55 -5.51
CA LYS A 90 13.08 15.74 -6.54
C LYS A 90 12.13 14.70 -5.91
N ALA A 91 12.52 14.08 -4.81
CA ALA A 91 11.67 13.14 -4.08
C ALA A 91 10.41 13.83 -3.52
N VAL A 92 10.54 15.02 -2.93
CA VAL A 92 9.42 15.84 -2.46
C VAL A 92 8.49 16.22 -3.63
N GLN A 93 9.06 16.69 -4.76
CA GLN A 93 8.25 17.04 -5.93
C GLN A 93 7.50 15.82 -6.45
N ARG A 94 8.14 14.64 -6.54
CA ARG A 94 7.49 13.39 -6.94
C ARG A 94 6.29 13.05 -6.05
N ILE A 95 6.40 13.22 -4.73
CA ILE A 95 5.27 12.96 -3.84
C ILE A 95 4.16 14.00 -4.04
N LYS A 96 4.48 15.28 -4.24
CA LYS A 96 3.48 16.30 -4.58
C LYS A 96 2.72 15.96 -5.86
N ASP A 97 3.43 15.53 -6.90
CA ASP A 97 2.83 15.13 -8.17
C ASP A 97 1.94 13.86 -7.99
N GLN A 98 2.36 12.92 -7.14
CA GLN A 98 1.52 11.76 -6.76
C GLN A 98 0.27 12.18 -5.97
N MET A 99 0.37 13.19 -5.10
CA MET A 99 -0.78 13.73 -4.37
C MET A 99 -1.79 14.37 -5.33
N ASP A 100 -1.31 15.11 -6.34
CA ASP A 100 -2.15 15.69 -7.38
C ASP A 100 -2.89 14.61 -8.17
N LEU A 101 -2.18 13.58 -8.58
CA LEU A 101 -2.77 12.43 -9.27
C LEU A 101 -3.76 11.68 -8.36
N GLY A 102 -3.40 11.42 -7.10
CA GLY A 102 -4.26 10.74 -6.13
C GLY A 102 -5.58 11.47 -5.92
N LEU A 103 -5.54 12.80 -5.79
CA LEU A 103 -6.73 13.62 -5.69
C LEU A 103 -7.55 13.57 -6.99
N ALA A 104 -6.89 13.70 -8.14
CA ALA A 104 -7.53 13.58 -9.45
C ALA A 104 -8.23 12.23 -9.64
N LEU A 105 -7.71 11.15 -9.09
CA LEU A 105 -8.25 9.79 -9.19
C LEU A 105 -9.28 9.41 -8.09
N GLY A 106 -9.76 10.38 -7.32
CA GLY A 106 -10.84 10.16 -6.35
C GLY A 106 -10.40 10.14 -4.89
N GLY A 107 -9.23 10.70 -4.56
CA GLY A 107 -8.74 10.86 -3.18
C GLY A 107 -7.96 9.65 -2.67
N ALA A 108 -7.19 8.99 -3.53
CA ALA A 108 -6.28 7.94 -3.11
C ALA A 108 -5.21 8.48 -2.15
N GLN A 109 -4.91 7.74 -1.09
CA GLN A 109 -3.79 8.05 -0.21
C GLN A 109 -2.45 7.70 -0.89
N ILE A 110 -1.36 8.37 -0.49
CA ILE A 110 -0.04 8.16 -1.07
C ILE A 110 0.84 7.40 -0.09
N ILE A 111 1.36 6.27 -0.53
CA ILE A 111 2.20 5.40 0.30
C ILE A 111 3.64 5.91 0.28
N ILE A 112 4.17 6.22 1.45
CA ILE A 112 5.58 6.55 1.68
C ILE A 112 6.29 5.26 2.10
N GLY A 113 6.59 4.43 1.11
CA GLY A 113 7.37 3.20 1.24
C GLY A 113 8.88 3.47 1.21
N LEU A 114 9.61 2.83 0.30
CA LEU A 114 11.07 2.96 0.20
C LEU A 114 11.56 4.38 -0.16
N ILE A 115 10.73 5.24 -0.76
CA ILE A 115 11.10 6.65 -1.03
C ILE A 115 11.43 7.44 0.24
N ARG A 116 11.03 6.95 1.43
CA ARG A 116 11.50 7.51 2.71
C ARG A 116 13.02 7.52 2.81
N GLY A 117 13.71 6.61 2.09
CA GLY A 117 15.14 6.43 2.12
C GLY A 117 15.63 5.54 3.28
N ARG A 118 16.89 5.72 3.63
CA ARG A 118 17.60 4.95 4.66
C ARG A 118 18.69 5.80 5.31
N VAL A 119 19.18 5.38 6.46
CA VAL A 119 20.40 5.93 7.04
C VAL A 119 21.59 5.43 6.20
N GLN A 120 22.23 6.32 5.47
CA GLN A 120 23.37 5.97 4.62
C GLN A 120 24.66 5.76 5.44
N THR A 121 25.60 5.03 4.88
CA THR A 121 26.92 4.82 5.50
C THR A 121 27.58 6.16 5.82
N GLY A 122 28.01 6.35 7.06
CA GLY A 122 28.61 7.59 7.54
C GLY A 122 27.60 8.67 7.97
N MET A 123 26.32 8.48 7.75
CA MET A 123 25.27 9.39 8.21
C MET A 123 24.80 9.00 9.63
N LYS A 124 24.56 9.99 10.49
CA LYS A 124 23.91 9.76 11.78
C LYS A 124 22.39 9.57 11.60
N LYS A 125 21.78 8.72 12.40
CA LYS A 125 20.32 8.45 12.36
C LYS A 125 19.51 9.73 12.54
N GLU A 126 19.94 10.61 13.45
CA GLU A 126 19.29 11.88 13.74
C GLU A 126 19.28 12.82 12.51
N GLN A 127 20.33 12.74 11.69
CA GLN A 127 20.41 13.53 10.46
C GLN A 127 19.45 12.99 9.40
N ALA A 128 19.37 11.67 9.22
CA ALA A 128 18.39 11.04 8.32
C ALA A 128 16.95 11.37 8.76
N GLU A 129 16.67 11.27 10.05
CA GLU A 129 15.37 11.62 10.62
C GLU A 129 15.03 13.10 10.41
N LYS A 130 15.98 14.01 10.58
CA LYS A 130 15.80 15.44 10.29
C LYS A 130 15.41 15.67 8.83
N TYR A 131 16.10 15.04 7.89
CA TYR A 131 15.79 15.15 6.47
C TYR A 131 14.41 14.57 6.15
N PHE A 132 14.09 13.40 6.70
CA PHE A 132 12.76 12.78 6.55
C PHE A 132 11.65 13.71 7.04
N ILE A 133 11.77 14.27 8.26
CA ILE A 133 10.78 15.18 8.83
C ILE A 133 10.59 16.42 7.95
N GLN A 134 11.68 17.02 7.47
CA GLN A 134 11.61 18.20 6.59
C GLN A 134 10.85 17.90 5.29
N CYS A 135 11.21 16.82 4.60
CA CYS A 135 10.56 16.42 3.35
C CYS A 135 9.07 16.06 3.57
N MET A 136 8.79 15.28 4.63
CA MET A 136 7.41 14.89 4.95
C MET A 136 6.54 16.10 5.29
N THR A 137 7.04 17.02 6.12
CA THR A 137 6.28 18.23 6.49
C THR A 137 5.96 19.07 5.24
N GLU A 138 6.92 19.23 4.34
CA GLU A 138 6.70 19.97 3.09
C GLU A 138 5.63 19.30 2.20
N CYS A 139 5.61 17.97 2.13
CA CYS A 139 4.58 17.24 1.39
C CYS A 139 3.20 17.37 2.08
N LEU A 140 3.14 17.18 3.41
CA LEU A 140 1.89 17.24 4.18
C LEU A 140 1.23 18.61 4.15
N ASP A 141 2.02 19.67 4.15
CA ASP A 141 1.55 21.06 4.10
C ASP A 141 1.13 21.47 2.66
N TYR A 142 1.54 20.71 1.61
CA TYR A 142 1.20 21.00 0.21
C TYR A 142 -0.30 20.77 -0.09
N LYS A 143 -0.86 19.63 0.33
CA LYS A 143 -2.29 19.29 0.17
C LYS A 143 -2.79 18.59 1.44
N PRO A 144 -3.26 19.36 2.44
CA PRO A 144 -3.71 18.79 3.72
C PRO A 144 -4.87 17.79 3.62
N GLU A 145 -5.64 17.85 2.52
CA GLU A 145 -6.74 16.93 2.22
C GLU A 145 -6.28 15.54 1.74
N VAL A 146 -5.02 15.39 1.33
CA VAL A 146 -4.46 14.12 0.89
C VAL A 146 -3.72 13.43 2.05
N THR A 147 -4.06 12.18 2.32
CA THR A 147 -3.38 11.39 3.34
C THR A 147 -2.07 10.83 2.78
N LEU A 148 -0.97 11.07 3.51
CA LEU A 148 0.29 10.35 3.33
C LEU A 148 0.37 9.23 4.36
N THR A 149 0.75 8.03 3.91
CA THR A 149 0.78 6.88 4.79
C THR A 149 2.17 6.22 4.79
N VAL A 150 2.85 6.25 5.94
CA VAL A 150 4.19 5.69 6.11
C VAL A 150 4.06 4.20 6.39
N GLU A 151 4.77 3.41 5.61
CA GLU A 151 4.79 1.96 5.77
C GLU A 151 5.87 1.52 6.78
N ALA A 152 5.58 0.60 7.69
CA ALA A 152 6.58 -0.09 8.48
C ALA A 152 7.23 -1.20 7.61
N ILE A 153 8.49 -1.00 7.18
CA ILE A 153 9.20 -1.90 6.26
C ILE A 153 10.35 -2.62 6.98
N ASN A 154 10.48 -3.92 6.76
CA ASN A 154 11.44 -4.78 7.44
C ASN A 154 12.91 -4.35 7.27
N ARG A 155 13.76 -4.81 8.21
CA ARG A 155 15.20 -4.52 8.31
C ARG A 155 16.05 -4.94 7.12
N TYR A 156 15.57 -5.84 6.27
CA TYR A 156 16.31 -6.29 5.08
C TYR A 156 16.16 -5.31 3.91
N GLU A 157 15.08 -4.52 3.88
CA GLU A 157 14.80 -3.56 2.82
C GLU A 157 15.22 -2.14 3.18
N THR A 158 15.10 -1.73 4.45
CA THR A 158 15.57 -0.43 4.95
C THR A 158 16.06 -0.56 6.39
N ASN A 159 16.76 0.47 6.90
CA ASN A 159 17.20 0.58 8.29
C ASN A 159 16.53 1.77 9.02
N LEU A 160 15.38 2.23 8.52
CA LEU A 160 14.66 3.38 9.05
C LEU A 160 13.16 3.08 9.15
N TYR A 161 12.59 3.16 10.38
CA TYR A 161 11.18 2.91 10.69
C TYR A 161 10.71 1.50 10.29
N ASN A 162 11.33 0.49 10.92
CA ASN A 162 11.11 -0.91 10.55
C ASN A 162 9.85 -1.53 11.19
N ASP A 163 9.42 -1.02 12.32
CA ASP A 163 8.28 -1.52 13.09
C ASP A 163 7.20 -0.46 13.29
N THR A 164 6.01 -0.89 13.69
CA THR A 164 4.86 0.00 13.91
C THR A 164 5.09 1.01 15.03
N CYS A 165 5.87 0.66 16.05
CA CYS A 165 6.19 1.55 17.16
C CYS A 165 7.05 2.72 16.68
N SER A 166 8.08 2.48 15.88
CA SER A 166 8.96 3.52 15.32
C SER A 166 8.21 4.41 14.32
N VAL A 167 7.33 3.83 13.48
CA VAL A 167 6.46 4.61 12.58
C VAL A 167 5.49 5.47 13.39
N ARG A 168 4.86 4.94 14.43
CA ARG A 168 3.98 5.73 15.29
C ARG A 168 4.73 6.89 15.95
N THR A 169 5.92 6.63 16.50
CA THR A 169 6.75 7.65 17.12
C THR A 169 7.04 8.82 16.17
N ILE A 170 7.33 8.54 14.89
CA ILE A 170 7.59 9.63 13.93
C ILE A 170 6.31 10.34 13.50
N ILE A 171 5.17 9.63 13.41
CA ILE A 171 3.86 10.26 13.18
C ILE A 171 3.52 11.23 14.29
N ASP A 172 3.65 10.82 15.55
CA ASP A 172 3.38 11.64 16.72
C ASP A 172 4.32 12.87 16.76
N LYS A 173 5.59 12.70 16.40
CA LYS A 173 6.59 13.77 16.33
C LYS A 173 6.28 14.81 15.24
N ILE A 174 5.84 14.39 14.07
CA ILE A 174 5.46 15.29 12.95
C ILE A 174 4.13 15.97 13.27
N ASN A 175 3.20 15.27 13.92
CA ASN A 175 1.91 15.75 14.41
C ASN A 175 1.11 16.50 13.32
N ARG A 176 0.80 15.81 12.23
CA ARG A 176 -0.10 16.26 11.16
C ARG A 176 -1.27 15.29 11.00
N PRO A 177 -2.53 15.77 10.91
CA PRO A 177 -3.72 14.91 10.86
C PRO A 177 -3.79 14.03 9.63
N ASN A 178 -3.17 14.47 8.52
CA ASN A 178 -3.09 13.75 7.26
C ASN A 178 -1.86 12.82 7.12
N LEU A 179 -1.12 12.60 8.21
CA LEU A 179 -0.06 11.59 8.28
C LEU A 179 -0.57 10.35 9.01
N LYS A 180 -0.50 9.21 8.35
CA LYS A 180 -1.01 7.93 8.84
C LYS A 180 0.02 6.81 8.63
N MET A 181 -0.34 5.58 9.03
CA MET A 181 0.49 4.39 8.94
C MET A 181 -0.12 3.37 7.99
N LEU A 182 0.74 2.73 7.21
CA LEU A 182 0.47 1.46 6.55
C LEU A 182 1.15 0.33 7.33
N ILE A 183 0.44 -0.76 7.54
CA ILE A 183 1.00 -2.02 8.03
C ILE A 183 0.97 -3.07 6.94
N ASP A 184 2.06 -3.80 6.78
CA ASP A 184 2.17 -4.96 5.89
C ASP A 184 2.48 -6.21 6.71
N THR A 185 1.67 -7.24 6.57
CA THR A 185 1.79 -8.47 7.36
C THR A 185 3.07 -9.24 7.07
N PHE A 186 3.64 -9.15 5.87
CA PHE A 186 4.95 -9.72 5.56
C PHE A 186 6.06 -9.01 6.34
N HIS A 187 6.06 -7.68 6.37
CA HIS A 187 7.03 -6.91 7.13
C HIS A 187 6.85 -7.11 8.64
N MET A 188 5.61 -7.09 9.13
CA MET A 188 5.30 -7.36 10.54
C MET A 188 5.74 -8.76 10.98
N ASN A 189 5.65 -9.77 10.13
CA ASN A 189 6.11 -11.13 10.43
C ASN A 189 7.63 -11.21 10.74
N ILE A 190 8.40 -10.24 10.25
CA ILE A 190 9.84 -10.15 10.48
C ILE A 190 10.16 -9.30 11.71
N GLU A 191 9.42 -8.21 11.92
CA GLU A 191 9.78 -7.16 12.87
C GLU A 191 8.96 -7.18 14.17
N GLU A 192 7.69 -7.62 14.13
CA GLU A 192 6.81 -7.52 15.28
C GLU A 192 6.83 -8.79 16.13
N PRO A 193 7.09 -8.69 17.43
CA PRO A 193 6.97 -9.84 18.34
C PRO A 193 5.54 -10.39 18.40
N ASP A 194 4.53 -9.53 18.28
CA ASP A 194 3.11 -9.85 18.28
C ASP A 194 2.36 -8.88 17.38
N MET A 195 2.02 -9.33 16.18
CA MET A 195 1.31 -8.49 15.19
C MET A 195 -0.05 -8.00 15.71
N VAL A 196 -0.77 -8.81 16.48
CA VAL A 196 -2.09 -8.45 17.01
C VAL A 196 -1.98 -7.29 17.99
N GLN A 197 -1.03 -7.37 18.93
CA GLN A 197 -0.80 -6.29 19.90
C GLN A 197 -0.28 -5.03 19.19
N SER A 198 0.58 -5.15 18.21
CA SER A 198 1.09 -4.03 17.42
C SER A 198 -0.03 -3.29 16.66
N ILE A 199 -0.98 -4.03 16.08
CA ILE A 199 -2.17 -3.45 15.45
C ILE A 199 -3.03 -2.72 16.48
N LEU A 200 -3.32 -3.35 17.61
CA LEU A 200 -4.15 -2.76 18.67
C LEU A 200 -3.50 -1.48 19.24
N ALA A 201 -2.18 -1.48 19.43
CA ALA A 201 -1.43 -0.33 19.91
C ALA A 201 -1.39 0.82 18.88
N SER A 202 -1.37 0.52 17.60
CA SER A 202 -1.35 1.52 16.52
C SER A 202 -2.71 2.20 16.30
N GLY A 203 -3.81 1.49 16.55
CA GLY A 203 -5.16 2.06 16.57
C GLY A 203 -5.51 2.88 15.32
N GLU A 204 -6.03 4.09 15.52
CA GLU A 204 -6.46 5.03 14.46
C GLU A 204 -5.34 5.58 13.57
N SER A 205 -4.07 5.32 13.92
CA SER A 205 -2.95 5.69 13.07
C SER A 205 -2.92 4.85 11.78
N ILE A 206 -3.50 3.64 11.79
CA ILE A 206 -3.54 2.75 10.62
C ILE A 206 -4.62 3.24 9.64
N SER A 207 -4.20 3.64 8.44
CA SER A 207 -5.11 4.04 7.33
C SER A 207 -5.09 3.07 6.17
N HIS A 208 -4.06 2.23 6.05
CA HIS A 208 -3.92 1.24 4.98
C HIS A 208 -3.30 -0.06 5.47
N VAL A 209 -3.65 -1.16 4.80
CA VAL A 209 -3.21 -2.50 5.20
C VAL A 209 -2.82 -3.32 3.98
N HIS A 210 -1.59 -3.84 4.00
CA HIS A 210 -1.14 -4.85 3.07
C HIS A 210 -1.21 -6.24 3.69
N PHE A 211 -1.84 -7.18 2.97
CA PHE A 211 -1.80 -8.60 3.29
C PHE A 211 -0.88 -9.32 2.31
N ALA A 212 0.20 -9.85 2.83
CA ALA A 212 1.03 -10.87 2.18
C ALA A 212 1.38 -11.93 3.21
N ASP A 213 1.53 -13.18 2.81
CA ASP A 213 1.88 -14.23 3.75
C ASP A 213 3.37 -14.18 4.13
N SER A 214 3.81 -15.00 5.06
CA SER A 214 5.18 -15.04 5.61
C SER A 214 6.27 -15.22 4.56
N ASN A 215 5.93 -15.76 3.39
CA ASN A 215 6.80 -15.93 2.22
C ASN A 215 6.55 -14.87 1.11
N ARG A 216 5.80 -13.82 1.41
CA ARG A 216 5.32 -12.77 0.50
C ARG A 216 4.44 -13.29 -0.65
N TRP A 217 3.85 -14.49 -0.51
CA TRP A 217 2.87 -15.05 -1.43
C TRP A 217 1.46 -14.58 -1.05
N ALA A 218 0.46 -15.08 -1.83
CA ALA A 218 -0.94 -14.83 -1.53
C ALA A 218 -1.29 -15.23 -0.08
N PRO A 219 -2.14 -14.47 0.63
CA PRO A 219 -2.60 -14.82 1.97
C PRO A 219 -3.17 -16.24 2.02
N GLY A 220 -2.73 -17.04 3.01
CA GLY A 220 -3.05 -18.44 3.16
C GLY A 220 -2.06 -19.42 2.50
N CYS A 221 -0.99 -18.91 1.89
CA CYS A 221 0.08 -19.72 1.30
C CYS A 221 1.34 -19.83 2.20
N GLY A 222 1.29 -19.31 3.42
CA GLY A 222 2.34 -19.39 4.43
C GLY A 222 1.76 -19.73 5.81
N HIS A 223 2.26 -19.08 6.85
CA HIS A 223 1.89 -19.41 8.23
C HIS A 223 1.27 -18.25 9.03
N ILE A 224 0.97 -17.12 8.40
CA ILE A 224 0.37 -15.97 9.09
C ILE A 224 -1.09 -16.25 9.46
N HIS A 225 -1.47 -15.93 10.69
CA HIS A 225 -2.83 -16.12 11.21
C HIS A 225 -3.75 -14.94 10.90
N PHE A 226 -4.12 -14.73 9.62
CA PHE A 226 -4.91 -13.58 9.15
C PHE A 226 -6.26 -13.40 9.86
N LYS A 227 -6.88 -14.47 10.37
CA LYS A 227 -8.14 -14.35 11.13
C LYS A 227 -7.96 -13.51 12.39
N GLU A 228 -6.84 -13.67 13.09
CA GLU A 228 -6.56 -12.90 14.31
C GLU A 228 -6.19 -11.45 13.99
N ILE A 229 -5.43 -11.25 12.92
CA ILE A 229 -5.13 -9.89 12.39
C ILE A 229 -6.43 -9.18 12.00
N LEU A 230 -7.32 -9.86 11.28
CA LEU A 230 -8.61 -9.28 10.89
C LEU A 230 -9.50 -8.94 12.09
N LYS A 231 -9.47 -9.75 13.17
CA LYS A 231 -10.17 -9.43 14.42
C LYS A 231 -9.59 -8.17 15.07
N ALA A 232 -8.27 -8.03 15.10
CA ALA A 232 -7.59 -6.84 15.64
C ALA A 232 -7.96 -5.58 14.84
N LEU A 233 -7.92 -5.65 13.50
CA LEU A 233 -8.34 -4.56 12.61
C LEU A 233 -9.81 -4.15 12.85
N LYS A 234 -10.71 -5.13 13.00
CA LYS A 234 -12.11 -4.84 13.36
C LYS A 234 -12.24 -4.17 14.72
N LYS A 235 -11.44 -4.60 15.71
CA LYS A 235 -11.46 -4.06 17.07
C LYS A 235 -11.03 -2.58 17.14
N ILE A 236 -10.06 -2.18 16.28
CA ILE A 236 -9.68 -0.76 16.14
C ILE A 236 -10.60 0.04 15.22
N GLY A 237 -11.67 -0.55 14.70
CA GLY A 237 -12.63 0.13 13.82
C GLY A 237 -12.13 0.35 12.38
N TYR A 238 -11.09 -0.35 11.92
CA TYR A 238 -10.57 -0.20 10.56
C TYR A 238 -11.63 -0.56 9.51
N GLN A 239 -11.88 0.35 8.55
CA GLN A 239 -12.88 0.19 7.48
C GLN A 239 -12.27 0.29 6.07
N GLY A 240 -10.96 0.54 5.96
CA GLY A 240 -10.26 0.75 4.70
C GLY A 240 -10.17 -0.48 3.81
N ALA A 241 -9.28 -0.43 2.84
CA ALA A 241 -8.99 -1.57 1.97
C ALA A 241 -7.96 -2.51 2.61
N ILE A 242 -8.07 -3.79 2.30
CA ILE A 242 -7.02 -4.79 2.53
C ILE A 242 -6.45 -5.11 1.16
N SER A 243 -5.27 -4.60 0.89
CA SER A 243 -4.57 -4.73 -0.38
C SER A 243 -3.55 -5.87 -0.32
N ALA A 244 -3.45 -6.69 -1.35
CA ALA A 244 -2.41 -7.70 -1.40
C ALA A 244 -1.22 -7.20 -2.21
N GLU A 245 -0.08 -6.99 -1.53
CA GLU A 245 1.22 -6.70 -2.14
C GLU A 245 2.07 -7.96 -2.11
N ILE A 246 1.98 -8.77 -3.17
CA ILE A 246 2.46 -10.15 -3.18
C ILE A 246 3.33 -10.48 -4.38
N LEU A 247 4.18 -11.48 -4.22
CA LEU A 247 4.89 -12.08 -5.33
C LEU A 247 3.90 -12.77 -6.28
N PRO A 248 4.09 -12.70 -7.62
CA PRO A 248 3.24 -13.36 -8.61
C PRO A 248 3.47 -14.88 -8.63
N LYS A 249 3.25 -15.55 -7.51
CA LYS A 249 3.53 -16.97 -7.31
C LYS A 249 2.27 -17.78 -6.97
N PRO A 250 2.13 -19.01 -7.50
CA PRO A 250 3.05 -19.69 -8.44
C PRO A 250 3.04 -19.06 -9.84
N THR A 251 1.96 -18.39 -10.24
CA THR A 251 1.80 -17.58 -11.44
C THR A 251 1.00 -16.31 -11.14
N PRO A 252 1.06 -15.26 -11.99
CA PRO A 252 0.26 -14.05 -11.81
C PRO A 252 -1.24 -14.33 -11.66
N ASP A 253 -1.79 -15.18 -12.50
CA ASP A 253 -3.22 -15.51 -12.46
C ASP A 253 -3.61 -16.29 -11.22
N GLU A 254 -2.78 -17.24 -10.84
CA GLU A 254 -3.04 -18.08 -9.69
C GLU A 254 -2.93 -17.29 -8.36
N CYS A 255 -1.96 -16.38 -8.23
CA CYS A 255 -1.85 -15.57 -7.01
C CYS A 255 -3.07 -14.65 -6.82
N LEU A 256 -3.63 -14.09 -7.90
CA LEU A 256 -4.86 -13.31 -7.84
C LEU A 256 -6.05 -14.18 -7.37
N ARG A 257 -6.19 -15.38 -7.97
CA ARG A 257 -7.28 -16.31 -7.63
C ARG A 257 -7.17 -16.78 -6.18
N LEU A 258 -6.00 -17.19 -5.74
CA LEU A 258 -5.76 -17.63 -4.36
C LEU A 258 -6.08 -16.52 -3.36
N THR A 259 -5.66 -15.29 -3.63
CA THR A 259 -5.92 -14.13 -2.76
C THR A 259 -7.41 -13.86 -2.61
N ILE A 260 -8.16 -13.74 -3.70
CA ILE A 260 -9.59 -13.41 -3.60
C ILE A 260 -10.40 -14.55 -2.98
N GLU A 261 -10.02 -15.80 -3.23
CA GLU A 261 -10.65 -16.95 -2.58
C GLU A 261 -10.39 -16.96 -1.06
N TYR A 262 -9.17 -16.63 -0.66
CA TYR A 262 -8.83 -16.53 0.75
C TYR A 262 -9.58 -15.39 1.43
N TYR A 263 -9.68 -14.22 0.79
CA TYR A 263 -10.48 -13.10 1.28
C TYR A 263 -11.96 -13.47 1.47
N LYS A 264 -12.54 -14.24 0.55
CA LYS A 264 -13.90 -14.78 0.69
C LYS A 264 -14.04 -15.72 1.91
N ARG A 265 -13.03 -16.56 2.18
CA ARG A 265 -13.00 -17.44 3.39
C ARG A 265 -12.89 -16.63 4.69
N LEU A 266 -12.25 -15.46 4.66
CA LEU A 266 -12.18 -14.52 5.78
C LEU A 266 -13.48 -13.69 5.96
N ASN A 267 -14.50 -13.91 5.13
CA ASN A 267 -15.72 -13.09 5.07
C ASN A 267 -15.45 -11.62 4.74
N LEU A 268 -14.37 -11.32 4.02
CA LEU A 268 -14.19 -10.08 3.32
C LEU A 268 -14.99 -10.18 2.02
N ARG A 269 -16.25 -9.74 2.07
CA ARG A 269 -17.14 -9.79 0.91
C ARG A 269 -17.11 -8.47 0.17
N PRO A 270 -17.20 -8.50 -1.18
CA PRO A 270 -17.38 -7.30 -1.98
C PRO A 270 -18.56 -6.47 -1.46
N SER A 271 -18.32 -5.18 -1.21
CA SER A 271 -19.37 -4.25 -0.85
C SER A 271 -20.12 -3.88 -2.12
N GLY A 272 -21.37 -4.38 -2.26
CA GLY A 272 -22.30 -3.83 -3.24
C GLY A 272 -22.61 -4.66 -4.50
N ARG A 273 -22.15 -5.91 -4.63
CA ARG A 273 -22.70 -6.81 -5.66
C ARG A 273 -23.95 -7.51 -5.12
N PRO A 274 -25.07 -7.58 -5.88
CA PRO A 274 -26.24 -8.36 -5.50
C PRO A 274 -25.81 -9.81 -5.21
N LYS A 275 -26.43 -10.45 -4.21
CA LYS A 275 -26.30 -11.89 -4.01
C LYS A 275 -26.68 -12.55 -5.33
N GLU A 276 -25.80 -13.35 -5.92
CA GLU A 276 -26.25 -14.35 -6.89
C GLU A 276 -27.32 -15.19 -6.19
N GLU A 277 -28.56 -14.97 -6.56
CA GLU A 277 -29.64 -15.87 -6.20
C GLU A 277 -29.22 -17.24 -6.73
N LYS A 278 -29.09 -18.20 -5.80
CA LYS A 278 -29.02 -19.61 -6.17
C LYS A 278 -30.27 -19.87 -7.02
N ILE A 279 -30.09 -19.95 -8.33
CA ILE A 279 -31.07 -20.58 -9.20
C ILE A 279 -31.13 -22.03 -8.69
N ALA A 280 -32.13 -22.29 -7.86
CA ALA A 280 -32.48 -23.62 -7.50
C ALA A 280 -32.86 -24.32 -8.83
N SER A 281 -32.02 -25.22 -9.30
CA SER A 281 -32.38 -26.16 -10.35
C SER A 281 -33.46 -27.07 -9.79
N THR A 282 -34.69 -26.68 -10.04
CA THR A 282 -35.81 -27.60 -10.00
C THR A 282 -35.81 -28.33 -11.34
N LEU A 283 -35.29 -29.54 -11.37
CA LEU A 283 -35.74 -30.67 -12.22
C LEU A 283 -35.29 -31.97 -11.58
#